data_0799d7fa21fa1179851efbb15ff29c34
#
_entry.id   0799d7fa21fa1179851efbb15ff29c34
#
_cell.length_a   1.000
_cell.length_b   1.000
_cell.length_c   1.000
_cell.angle_alpha   90.00
_cell.angle_beta   90.00
_cell.angle_gamma   90.00
#
_symmetry.space_group_name_H-M   'P 1'
#
loop_
_entity.id
_entity.type
_entity.pdbx_description
1 polymer ?
#
loop_
_entity_poly.entity_id
_entity_poly.type
_entity_poly.pdbx_seq_one_letter_code
_entity_poly.pdbx_strand_id
1 'polypeptide(L)'
;MRLLLKDDLPFVMVTVEYRGKAVDIPNVLVDTGSASTILAADSLIEVGIEPAADDTLHTIRGVGGIEVVYLRKVDYLKVGEVGVAGFEIEVGGMDYGFEISGILGMDFLRSVGAIIDLREMRLDFGKE
;
A
#
# COMPACT_ATOMS: atom_id res chain seq x y z
N MET A 1 5.02 15.09 -3.12
CA MET A 1 4.49 15.06 -1.75
C MET A 1 5.62 14.73 -0.76
N ARG A 2 5.42 15.06 0.48
CA ARG A 2 6.45 14.84 1.49
C ARG A 2 6.41 13.43 2.04
N LEU A 3 7.58 12.79 2.17
CA LEU A 3 7.74 11.53 2.88
C LEU A 3 7.94 11.81 4.37
N LEU A 4 7.34 10.97 5.22
CA LEU A 4 7.58 11.04 6.66
C LEU A 4 8.68 10.07 7.03
N LEU A 5 9.73 10.57 7.67
CA LEU A 5 10.81 9.74 8.18
C LEU A 5 10.43 9.25 9.58
N LYS A 6 10.34 7.93 9.73
CA LYS A 6 9.95 7.30 10.97
C LYS A 6 10.77 6.04 11.13
N ASP A 7 11.50 5.91 12.24
CA ASP A 7 12.44 4.80 12.45
C ASP A 7 13.44 4.66 11.28
N ASP A 8 13.88 5.80 10.74
CA ASP A 8 14.77 5.88 9.57
C ASP A 8 14.21 5.29 8.29
N LEU A 9 12.89 5.15 8.19
CA LEU A 9 12.21 4.62 7.02
C LEU A 9 11.21 5.65 6.45
N PRO A 10 10.98 5.61 5.12
CA PRO A 10 10.09 6.58 4.47
C PRO A 10 8.64 6.08 4.44
N PHE A 11 7.74 6.87 4.98
CA PHE A 11 6.30 6.55 5.02
C PHE A 11 5.47 7.59 4.30
N VAL A 12 4.33 7.15 3.77
CA VAL A 12 3.32 8.02 3.17
C VAL A 12 1.93 7.60 3.63
N MET A 13 0.97 8.49 3.43
CA MET A 13 -0.44 8.17 3.56
C MET A 13 -0.98 7.76 2.20
N VAL A 14 -1.77 6.69 2.15
CA VAL A 14 -2.47 6.27 0.94
C VAL A 14 -3.98 6.37 1.16
N THR A 15 -4.72 6.55 0.07
CA THR A 15 -6.18 6.57 0.11
C THR A 15 -6.69 5.42 -0.74
N VAL A 16 -7.59 4.64 -0.17
CA VAL A 16 -8.28 3.56 -0.89
C VAL A 16 -9.73 3.98 -1.10
N GLU A 17 -10.19 3.90 -2.36
CA GLU A 17 -11.60 4.07 -2.68
C GLU A 17 -12.17 2.73 -3.12
N TYR A 18 -13.26 2.33 -2.50
CA TYR A 18 -13.89 1.05 -2.76
C TYR A 18 -15.40 1.15 -2.59
N ARG A 19 -16.13 0.85 -3.66
CA ARG A 19 -17.61 0.81 -3.67
C ARG A 19 -18.26 2.06 -3.08
N GLY A 20 -17.74 3.23 -3.47
CA GLY A 20 -18.28 4.52 -3.06
C GLY A 20 -17.82 5.02 -1.70
N LYS A 21 -16.93 4.29 -1.04
CA LYS A 21 -16.34 4.69 0.25
C LYS A 21 -14.85 4.92 0.09
N ALA A 22 -14.29 5.77 0.93
CA ALA A 22 -12.86 6.07 0.91
C ALA A 22 -12.30 6.03 2.33
N VAL A 23 -11.05 5.59 2.44
CA VAL A 23 -10.32 5.60 3.70
C VAL A 23 -8.89 6.06 3.45
N ASP A 24 -8.40 6.90 4.37
CA ASP A 24 -7.00 7.32 4.38
C ASP A 24 -6.23 6.43 5.33
N ILE A 25 -5.15 5.83 4.84
CA ILE A 25 -4.34 4.89 5.61
C ILE A 25 -2.95 5.50 5.80
N PRO A 26 -2.61 5.93 7.03
CA PRO A 26 -1.27 6.43 7.33
C PRO A 26 -0.29 5.28 7.54
N ASN A 27 0.97 5.60 7.73
CA ASN A 27 2.03 4.64 8.06
C ASN A 27 2.20 3.53 7.00
N VAL A 28 2.16 3.91 5.73
CA VAL A 28 2.44 3.00 4.63
C VAL A 28 3.89 3.20 4.19
N LEU A 29 4.67 2.14 4.28
CA LEU A 29 6.10 2.16 3.96
C LEU A 29 6.29 2.21 2.44
N VAL A 30 7.09 3.16 1.96
CA VAL A 30 7.52 3.17 0.56
C VAL A 30 8.66 2.18 0.42
N ASP A 31 8.44 1.09 -0.33
CA ASP A 31 9.35 -0.05 -0.33
C ASP A 31 9.61 -0.55 -1.76
N THR A 32 10.73 -0.11 -2.31
CA THR A 32 11.17 -0.55 -3.65
C THR A 32 11.63 -2.00 -3.66
N GLY A 33 11.81 -2.61 -2.50
CA GLY A 33 12.16 -4.02 -2.37
C GLY A 33 10.95 -4.95 -2.41
N SER A 34 9.74 -4.41 -2.40
CA SER A 34 8.52 -5.20 -2.49
C SER A 34 7.95 -5.13 -3.91
N ALA A 35 7.65 -6.29 -4.51
CA ALA A 35 7.05 -6.34 -5.84
C ALA A 35 5.60 -5.86 -5.84
N SER A 36 4.90 -6.04 -4.73
CA SER A 36 3.47 -5.76 -4.64
C SER A 36 3.16 -4.83 -3.47
N THR A 37 1.97 -4.23 -3.54
CA THR A 37 1.44 -3.36 -2.50
C THR A 37 0.53 -4.19 -1.60
N ILE A 38 0.79 -4.13 -0.29
CA ILE A 38 0.01 -4.83 0.71
C ILE A 38 -0.52 -3.81 1.72
N LEU A 39 -1.78 -3.93 2.09
CA LEU A 39 -2.41 -3.07 3.08
C LEU A 39 -2.97 -3.90 4.23
N ALA A 40 -2.97 -3.32 5.42
CA ALA A 40 -3.45 -3.99 6.62
C ALA A 40 -4.96 -4.23 6.55
N ALA A 41 -5.36 -5.46 6.85
CA ALA A 41 -6.78 -5.84 6.86
C ALA A 41 -7.60 -4.93 7.76
N ASP A 42 -7.07 -4.59 8.95
CA ASP A 42 -7.77 -3.74 9.91
C ASP A 42 -8.05 -2.33 9.38
N SER A 43 -7.17 -1.83 8.50
CA SER A 43 -7.33 -0.49 7.93
C SER A 43 -8.40 -0.42 6.85
N LEU A 44 -8.83 -1.57 6.34
CA LEU A 44 -9.73 -1.65 5.19
C LEU A 44 -11.18 -2.00 5.57
N ILE A 45 -11.42 -2.36 6.82
CA ILE A 45 -12.77 -2.71 7.31
C ILE A 45 -13.74 -1.57 7.06
N GLU A 46 -13.29 -0.34 7.27
CA GLU A 46 -14.08 0.88 7.15
C GLU A 46 -14.70 1.06 5.76
N VAL A 47 -14.04 0.58 4.71
CA VAL A 47 -14.57 0.64 3.35
C VAL A 47 -15.28 -0.65 2.92
N GLY A 48 -15.43 -1.60 3.84
CA GLY A 48 -16.14 -2.84 3.58
C GLY A 48 -15.30 -3.92 2.91
N ILE A 49 -13.98 -3.82 2.97
CA ILE A 49 -13.11 -4.87 2.44
C ILE A 49 -12.88 -5.91 3.53
N GLU A 50 -13.37 -7.11 3.29
CA GLU A 50 -13.27 -8.25 4.19
C GLU A 50 -13.01 -9.52 3.36
N PRO A 51 -12.44 -10.58 3.96
CA PRO A 51 -12.25 -11.83 3.24
C PRO A 51 -13.55 -12.36 2.66
N ALA A 52 -13.50 -12.88 1.45
CA ALA A 52 -14.63 -13.47 0.76
C ALA A 52 -14.25 -14.87 0.26
N ALA A 53 -15.24 -15.74 0.10
CA ALA A 53 -15.02 -17.14 -0.26
C ALA A 53 -14.34 -17.32 -1.62
N ASP A 54 -14.52 -16.37 -2.53
CA ASP A 54 -13.95 -16.41 -3.88
C ASP A 54 -12.65 -15.62 -4.02
N ASP A 55 -12.09 -15.13 -2.92
CA ASP A 55 -10.82 -14.40 -2.96
C ASP A 55 -9.67 -15.30 -3.39
N THR A 56 -8.77 -14.75 -4.19
CA THR A 56 -7.51 -15.41 -4.54
C THR A 56 -6.52 -15.21 -3.39
N LEU A 57 -5.90 -16.29 -2.96
CA LEU A 57 -4.91 -16.27 -1.88
C LEU A 57 -3.51 -16.32 -2.44
N HIS A 58 -2.62 -15.54 -1.86
CA HIS A 58 -1.18 -15.58 -2.14
C HIS A 58 -0.42 -15.83 -0.86
N THR A 59 0.71 -16.51 -0.99
CA THR A 59 1.64 -16.70 0.11
C THR A 59 2.84 -15.82 -0.14
N ILE A 60 3.16 -14.96 0.82
CA ILE A 60 4.39 -14.15 0.76
C ILE A 60 5.35 -14.60 1.84
N ARG A 61 6.63 -14.59 1.50
CA ARG A 61 7.71 -14.93 2.42
C ARG A 61 8.49 -13.68 2.75
N GLY A 62 8.76 -13.49 4.02
CA GLY A 62 9.59 -12.41 4.52
C GLY A 62 10.49 -12.89 5.62
N VAL A 63 11.23 -11.97 6.21
CA VAL A 63 12.17 -12.25 7.30
C VAL A 63 11.45 -12.88 8.49
N GLY A 64 10.18 -12.53 8.72
CA GLY A 64 9.38 -13.05 9.82
C GLY A 64 8.66 -14.36 9.54
N GLY A 65 8.85 -14.98 8.36
CA GLY A 65 8.20 -16.23 8.01
C GLY A 65 7.29 -16.14 6.79
N ILE A 66 6.19 -16.88 6.83
CA ILE A 66 5.22 -16.96 5.72
C ILE A 66 3.92 -16.29 6.16
N GLU A 67 3.38 -15.47 5.30
CA GLU A 67 2.08 -14.84 5.52
C GLU A 67 1.17 -15.14 4.34
N VAL A 68 -0.10 -15.44 4.63
CA VAL A 68 -1.12 -15.61 3.60
C VAL A 68 -1.91 -14.31 3.49
N VAL A 69 -1.99 -13.80 2.28
CA VAL A 69 -2.73 -12.59 1.97
C VAL A 69 -3.80 -12.92 0.94
N TYR A 70 -4.83 -12.08 0.85
CA TYR A 70 -5.79 -12.21 -0.25
C TYR A 70 -5.73 -10.98 -1.15
N LEU A 71 -6.16 -11.15 -2.39
CA LEU A 71 -6.16 -10.09 -3.38
C LEU A 71 -7.52 -9.38 -3.43
N ARG A 72 -7.49 -8.07 -3.59
CA ARG A 72 -8.71 -7.31 -3.80
C ARG A 72 -8.44 -6.18 -4.78
N LYS A 73 -9.28 -6.10 -5.80
CA LYS A 73 -9.24 -4.99 -6.74
C LYS A 73 -10.04 -3.84 -6.15
N VAL A 74 -9.40 -2.69 -5.99
CA VAL A 74 -10.06 -1.49 -5.47
C VAL A 74 -10.38 -0.53 -6.61
N ASP A 75 -11.32 0.38 -6.39
CA ASP A 75 -11.71 1.34 -7.44
C ASP A 75 -10.56 2.29 -7.73
N TYR A 76 -9.90 2.78 -6.68
CA TYR A 76 -8.69 3.61 -6.80
C TYR A 76 -7.77 3.37 -5.63
N LEU A 77 -6.48 3.36 -5.91
CA LEU A 77 -5.43 3.53 -4.90
C LEU A 77 -4.74 4.84 -5.20
N LYS A 78 -4.74 5.76 -4.24
CA LYS A 78 -4.22 7.12 -4.41
C LYS A 78 -3.11 7.42 -3.44
N VAL A 79 -2.12 8.15 -3.93
CA VAL A 79 -1.05 8.72 -3.10
C VAL A 79 -0.89 10.17 -3.54
N GLY A 80 -1.19 11.10 -2.63
CA GLY A 80 -1.23 12.51 -2.98
C GLY A 80 -2.29 12.77 -4.05
N GLU A 81 -1.89 13.40 -5.15
CA GLU A 81 -2.79 13.74 -6.25
C GLU A 81 -2.85 12.68 -7.35
N VAL A 82 -2.09 11.60 -7.18
CA VAL A 82 -1.98 10.57 -8.21
C VAL A 82 -2.72 9.32 -7.78
N GLY A 83 -3.51 8.75 -8.66
CA GLY A 83 -4.27 7.54 -8.39
C GLY A 83 -4.21 6.56 -9.54
N VAL A 84 -4.38 5.29 -9.21
CA VAL A 84 -4.46 4.20 -10.19
C VAL A 84 -5.81 3.54 -10.03
N ALA A 85 -6.61 3.56 -11.11
CA ALA A 85 -7.92 2.93 -11.13
C ALA A 85 -7.80 1.43 -11.26
N GLY A 86 -8.71 0.71 -10.60
CA GLY A 86 -8.77 -0.75 -10.70
C GLY A 86 -7.50 -1.44 -10.24
N PHE A 87 -6.85 -0.90 -9.22
CA PHE A 87 -5.59 -1.42 -8.73
C PHE A 87 -5.81 -2.62 -7.82
N GLU A 88 -5.03 -3.68 -8.02
CA GLU A 88 -5.13 -4.89 -7.19
C GLU A 88 -4.13 -4.80 -6.03
N ILE A 89 -4.66 -4.83 -4.82
CA ILE A 89 -3.85 -4.84 -3.60
C ILE A 89 -3.83 -6.23 -2.97
N GLU A 90 -2.81 -6.48 -2.17
CA GLU A 90 -2.79 -7.61 -1.25
C GLU A 90 -3.28 -7.12 0.11
N VAL A 91 -4.04 -7.94 0.80
CA VAL A 91 -4.57 -7.61 2.13
C VAL A 91 -4.05 -8.64 3.13
N GLY A 92 -3.37 -8.15 4.17
CA GLY A 92 -2.75 -9.02 5.15
C GLY A 92 -2.74 -8.44 6.55
N GLY A 93 -2.20 -9.19 7.50
CA GLY A 93 -2.21 -8.81 8.90
C GLY A 93 -1.25 -7.69 9.26
N MET A 94 -0.14 -7.56 8.54
CA MET A 94 0.87 -6.52 8.75
C MET A 94 1.48 -6.50 10.16
N ASP A 95 1.72 -7.66 10.74
CA ASP A 95 2.31 -7.76 12.07
C ASP A 95 3.82 -7.94 11.99
N TYR A 96 4.54 -6.82 12.00
CA TYR A 96 6.00 -6.80 11.85
C TYR A 96 6.74 -6.31 13.09
N GLY A 97 6.04 -6.21 14.22
CA GLY A 97 6.66 -5.79 15.47
C GLY A 97 6.84 -4.28 15.62
N PHE A 98 6.43 -3.48 14.65
CA PHE A 98 6.35 -2.03 14.73
C PHE A 98 5.13 -1.55 13.96
N GLU A 99 4.76 -0.30 14.20
CA GLU A 99 3.54 0.23 13.61
C GLU A 99 3.71 0.47 12.11
N ILE A 100 3.08 -0.38 11.31
CA ILE A 100 3.04 -0.27 9.86
C ILE A 100 1.66 -0.73 9.39
N SER A 101 1.03 0.09 8.53
CA SER A 101 -0.31 -0.20 8.03
C SER A 101 -0.31 -0.66 6.59
N GLY A 102 0.84 -0.71 5.96
CA GLY A 102 0.96 -1.19 4.61
C GLY A 102 2.34 -0.99 4.03
N ILE A 103 2.53 -1.58 2.85
CA ILE A 103 3.74 -1.48 2.05
C ILE A 103 3.32 -1.04 0.65
N LEU A 104 3.85 0.09 0.21
CA LEU A 104 3.64 0.58 -1.15
C LEU A 104 4.77 0.03 -2.02
N GLY A 105 4.44 -0.92 -2.86
CA GLY A 105 5.44 -1.69 -3.61
C GLY A 105 5.69 -1.18 -5.02
N MET A 106 6.54 -1.91 -5.73
CA MET A 106 6.97 -1.55 -7.08
C MET A 106 5.83 -1.53 -8.08
N ASP A 107 4.80 -2.33 -7.89
CA ASP A 107 3.63 -2.34 -8.78
C ASP A 107 2.98 -0.96 -8.88
N PHE A 108 2.75 -0.30 -7.73
CA PHE A 108 2.20 1.05 -7.73
C PHE A 108 3.25 2.08 -8.15
N LEU A 109 4.44 2.00 -7.57
CA LEU A 109 5.48 3.00 -7.81
C LEU A 109 5.85 3.12 -9.28
N ARG A 110 5.95 1.98 -9.98
CA ARG A 110 6.23 1.99 -11.42
C ARG A 110 5.05 2.54 -12.22
N SER A 111 3.84 2.19 -11.85
CA SER A 111 2.65 2.60 -12.62
C SER A 111 2.46 4.12 -12.64
N VAL A 112 2.93 4.82 -11.63
CA VAL A 112 2.82 6.28 -11.53
C VAL A 112 4.12 7.00 -11.84
N GLY A 113 5.18 6.28 -12.23
CA GLY A 113 6.48 6.89 -12.51
C GLY A 113 7.06 7.59 -11.29
N ALA A 114 7.04 6.93 -10.15
CA ALA A 114 7.48 7.53 -8.89
C ALA A 114 8.97 7.92 -8.92
N ILE A 115 9.26 9.09 -8.40
CA ILE A 115 10.61 9.60 -8.19
C ILE A 115 10.78 9.81 -6.70
N ILE A 116 11.70 9.04 -6.10
CA ILE A 116 11.95 9.09 -4.67
C ILE A 116 13.21 9.92 -4.44
N ASP A 117 13.04 11.08 -3.82
CA ASP A 117 14.14 11.97 -3.47
C ASP A 117 14.39 11.86 -1.97
N LEU A 118 15.39 11.09 -1.61
CA LEU A 118 15.71 10.86 -0.19
C LEU A 118 16.39 12.05 0.46
N ARG A 119 17.06 12.90 -0.32
CA ARG A 119 17.67 14.10 0.24
C ARG A 119 16.59 15.06 0.76
N GLU A 120 15.57 15.29 -0.07
CA GLU A 120 14.48 16.20 0.27
C GLU A 120 13.31 15.49 0.97
N MET A 121 13.39 14.17 1.09
CA MET A 121 12.29 13.34 1.62
C MET A 121 10.98 13.64 0.92
N ARG A 122 11.01 13.48 -0.40
CA ARG A 122 9.86 13.73 -1.27
C ARG A 122 9.59 12.55 -2.17
N LEU A 123 8.32 12.36 -2.44
CA LEU A 123 7.84 11.44 -3.46
C LEU A 123 7.15 12.27 -4.54
N ASP A 124 7.71 12.26 -5.73
CA ASP A 124 7.15 12.95 -6.88
C ASP A 124 6.75 11.94 -7.94
N PHE A 125 5.95 12.37 -8.90
CA PHE A 125 5.42 11.46 -9.91
C PHE A 125 5.83 11.94 -11.28
N GLY A 126 6.23 10.99 -12.15
CA GLY A 126 6.62 11.30 -13.50
C GLY A 126 5.44 11.82 -14.33
N LYS A 127 5.76 12.60 -15.35
CA LYS A 127 4.77 13.03 -16.34
C LYS A 127 4.71 11.99 -17.44
N GLU A 128 3.52 11.76 -17.93
CA GLU A 128 3.32 10.92 -19.10
C GLU A 128 3.78 11.63 -20.36
#